data_dc9c8b1d8956e25449528c2f541b01ef
#
_entry.id   dc9c8b1d8956e25449528c2f541b01ef
#
_cell.length_a   1.000
_cell.length_b   1.000
_cell.length_c   1.000
_cell.angle_alpha   90.00
_cell.angle_beta   90.00
_cell.angle_gamma   90.00
#
_symmetry.space_group_name_H-M   'P 1'
#
loop_
_entity.id
_entity.type
_entity.pdbx_description
1 polymer ?
#
loop_
_entity_poly.entity_id
_entity_poly.type
_entity_poly.pdbx_seq_one_letter_code
_entity_poly.pdbx_strand_id
1 'polypeptide(L)'
;MNVNFGVHIPTHSAYCYKGILSVSTAADELGFDSIWIGDHFFLPKEFYEKTGGNPDKPDKLDAWTLLSALATQTRRIRLGPRVSPIPFYEPARLAKIVATVDIVSGGRINFGVGAGWFKDEAISYGVYWGSHKERIFRMLEALEIILKLWIEENRVTYRGRYYRVIDAPFWPKPIQKPHPPIWFGGSSDAIIEAAAKYGKGLLLTSNLPLKDFEIIASKAFETIKGKGKLSLAPSFTYPDVLGETPSRWLSKIGDYIEAGADYIIIDFSMTNVPPDRAVSMLKEFSKTVFPKYRK
;
A
#
# COMPACT_ATOMS: atom_id res chain seq x y z
N MET A 1 -4.24 -19.92 12.62
CA MET A 1 -4.46 -18.89 11.59
C MET A 1 -3.10 -18.26 11.34
N ASN A 2 -2.71 -18.01 10.10
CA ASN A 2 -1.41 -17.36 9.84
C ASN A 2 -1.71 -15.92 9.40
N VAL A 3 -1.32 -14.93 10.23
CA VAL A 3 -1.57 -13.51 10.00
C VAL A 3 -0.29 -12.85 9.51
N ASN A 4 -0.42 -12.02 8.48
CA ASN A 4 0.69 -11.24 7.95
C ASN A 4 0.77 -9.87 8.64
N PHE A 5 1.99 -9.35 8.76
CA PHE A 5 2.26 -8.07 9.41
C PHE A 5 3.10 -7.16 8.52
N GLY A 6 2.56 -5.99 8.21
CA GLY A 6 3.24 -4.96 7.45
C GLY A 6 3.59 -3.73 8.29
N VAL A 7 4.48 -2.92 7.77
CA VAL A 7 4.88 -1.64 8.37
C VAL A 7 4.70 -0.52 7.36
N HIS A 8 3.97 0.54 7.71
CA HIS A 8 3.83 1.75 6.90
C HIS A 8 4.76 2.83 7.45
N ILE A 9 5.70 3.28 6.62
CA ILE A 9 6.81 4.16 7.02
C ILE A 9 6.57 5.58 6.50
N PRO A 10 6.89 6.64 7.32
CA PRO A 10 6.89 8.01 6.85
C PRO A 10 7.94 8.25 5.76
N THR A 11 7.65 9.16 4.83
CA THR A 11 8.55 9.51 3.71
C THR A 11 8.90 10.99 3.64
N HIS A 12 8.62 11.76 4.69
CA HIS A 12 8.99 13.17 4.80
C HIS A 12 10.40 13.34 5.43
N SER A 13 10.98 14.53 5.28
CA SER A 13 12.39 14.84 5.65
C SER A 13 12.72 14.61 7.11
N ALA A 14 11.76 14.79 8.04
CA ALA A 14 11.97 14.54 9.46
C ALA A 14 12.37 13.07 9.74
N TYR A 15 11.97 12.14 8.88
CA TYR A 15 12.37 10.74 8.99
C TYR A 15 13.68 10.44 8.25
N CYS A 16 14.03 11.22 7.26
CA CYS A 16 15.16 11.12 6.32
C CYS A 16 15.37 9.71 5.72
N TYR A 17 16.17 9.60 4.67
CA TYR A 17 16.43 8.30 4.04
C TYR A 17 17.08 7.29 4.98
N LYS A 18 18.01 7.72 5.85
CA LYS A 18 18.68 6.83 6.80
C LYS A 18 17.70 6.21 7.80
N GLY A 19 16.74 6.99 8.29
CA GLY A 19 15.71 6.50 9.20
C GLY A 19 14.75 5.51 8.50
N ILE A 20 14.32 5.83 7.28
CA ILE A 20 13.51 4.93 6.46
C ILE A 20 14.23 3.60 6.24
N LEU A 21 15.51 3.65 5.87
CA LEU A 21 16.34 2.47 5.65
C LEU A 21 16.49 1.64 6.93
N SER A 22 16.76 2.29 8.07
CA SER A 22 16.92 1.63 9.37
C SER A 22 15.66 0.84 9.78
N VAL A 23 14.48 1.47 9.64
CA VAL A 23 13.21 0.79 9.95
C VAL A 23 12.91 -0.34 8.96
N SER A 24 13.21 -0.12 7.67
CA SER A 24 12.96 -1.11 6.63
C SER A 24 13.83 -2.36 6.79
N THR A 25 15.12 -2.19 7.06
CA THR A 25 16.04 -3.30 7.29
C THR A 25 15.73 -4.04 8.59
N ALA A 26 15.40 -3.32 9.65
CA ALA A 26 14.96 -3.94 10.91
C ALA A 26 13.67 -4.76 10.71
N ALA A 27 12.69 -4.24 9.98
CA ALA A 27 11.46 -4.98 9.68
C ALA A 27 11.74 -6.25 8.86
N ASP A 28 12.64 -6.19 7.88
CA ASP A 28 13.08 -7.35 7.09
C ASP A 28 13.75 -8.42 7.98
N GLU A 29 14.70 -8.02 8.82
CA GLU A 29 15.43 -8.91 9.73
C GLU A 29 14.52 -9.55 10.78
N LEU A 30 13.55 -8.81 11.30
CA LEU A 30 12.58 -9.27 12.30
C LEU A 30 11.48 -10.16 11.69
N GLY A 31 11.41 -10.26 10.37
CA GLY A 31 10.47 -11.15 9.69
C GLY A 31 9.09 -10.53 9.44
N PHE A 32 8.94 -9.23 9.39
CA PHE A 32 7.72 -8.61 8.88
C PHE A 32 7.49 -8.97 7.40
N ASP A 33 6.22 -8.95 6.97
CA ASP A 33 5.85 -9.40 5.62
C ASP A 33 5.96 -8.30 4.57
N SER A 34 5.76 -7.03 4.96
CA SER A 34 5.87 -5.93 4.00
C SER A 34 6.24 -4.58 4.61
N ILE A 35 6.85 -3.74 3.77
CA ILE A 35 6.96 -2.30 3.90
C ILE A 35 5.97 -1.64 2.95
N TRP A 36 5.27 -0.64 3.47
CA TRP A 36 4.34 0.20 2.73
C TRP A 36 4.80 1.65 2.76
N ILE A 37 4.71 2.33 1.62
CA ILE A 37 5.15 3.71 1.42
C ILE A 37 3.99 4.53 0.85
N GLY A 38 3.70 5.69 1.45
CA GLY A 38 2.72 6.62 0.89
C GLY A 38 3.24 7.27 -0.41
N ASP A 39 2.42 7.28 -1.44
CA ASP A 39 2.74 7.82 -2.77
C ASP A 39 2.02 9.16 -2.96
N HIS A 40 2.69 10.25 -2.57
CA HIS A 40 2.19 11.61 -2.59
C HIS A 40 3.33 12.58 -2.92
N PHE A 41 3.04 13.67 -3.62
CA PHE A 41 3.94 14.81 -3.77
C PHE A 41 4.01 15.60 -2.46
N PHE A 42 2.87 15.85 -1.82
CA PHE A 42 2.75 16.45 -0.51
C PHE A 42 1.43 16.03 0.15
N LEU A 43 1.25 16.36 1.42
CA LEU A 43 0.05 16.09 2.20
C LEU A 43 -0.50 17.39 2.80
N PRO A 44 -1.73 17.40 3.34
CA PRO A 44 -2.29 18.57 4.02
C PRO A 44 -1.37 19.10 5.13
N LYS A 45 -1.45 20.41 5.41
CA LYS A 45 -0.62 21.09 6.41
C LYS A 45 -0.68 20.42 7.78
N GLU A 46 -1.86 20.03 8.20
CA GLU A 46 -2.12 19.36 9.48
C GLU A 46 -1.37 18.02 9.63
N PHE A 47 -1.06 17.38 8.51
CA PHE A 47 -0.23 16.17 8.51
C PHE A 47 1.19 16.49 8.99
N TYR A 48 1.82 17.54 8.46
CA TYR A 48 3.18 17.92 8.84
C TYR A 48 3.26 18.44 10.27
N GLU A 49 2.26 19.21 10.71
CA GLU A 49 2.13 19.66 12.10
C GLU A 49 2.08 18.47 13.08
N LYS A 50 1.34 17.42 12.72
CA LYS A 50 1.22 16.21 13.54
C LYS A 50 2.47 15.33 13.50
N THR A 51 3.15 15.24 12.38
CA THR A 51 4.25 14.29 12.17
C THR A 51 5.65 14.87 12.37
N GLY A 52 5.75 16.13 12.77
CA GLY A 52 7.03 16.82 13.01
C GLY A 52 7.72 17.29 11.72
N GLY A 53 7.03 17.26 10.59
CA GLY A 53 7.48 17.86 9.34
C GLY A 53 7.32 19.39 9.32
N ASN A 54 7.79 20.02 8.25
CA ASN A 54 7.62 21.47 8.06
C ASN A 54 6.41 21.75 7.15
N PRO A 55 5.30 22.33 7.67
CA PRO A 55 4.12 22.61 6.87
C PRO A 55 4.31 23.67 5.78
N ASP A 56 5.31 24.56 5.92
CA ASP A 56 5.63 25.59 4.94
C ASP A 56 6.57 25.08 3.83
N LYS A 57 7.17 23.91 4.05
CA LYS A 57 8.01 23.20 3.08
C LYS A 57 7.59 21.74 3.05
N PRO A 58 6.35 21.48 2.57
CA PRO A 58 5.81 20.12 2.54
C PRO A 58 6.67 19.27 1.61
N ASP A 59 7.25 18.21 2.14
CA ASP A 59 8.16 17.33 1.41
C ASP A 59 7.75 15.86 1.52
N LYS A 60 7.97 15.15 0.45
CA LYS A 60 7.82 13.69 0.37
C LYS A 60 8.85 13.14 -0.59
N LEU A 61 9.46 12.03 -0.25
CA LEU A 61 10.26 11.27 -1.21
C LEU A 61 9.34 10.53 -2.16
N ASP A 62 9.72 10.49 -3.44
CA ASP A 62 9.00 9.73 -4.47
C ASP A 62 8.94 8.25 -4.11
N ALA A 63 7.74 7.68 -4.11
CA ALA A 63 7.51 6.34 -3.60
C ALA A 63 8.23 5.26 -4.42
N TRP A 64 8.15 5.30 -5.75
CA TRP A 64 8.73 4.25 -6.58
C TRP A 64 10.25 4.31 -6.64
N THR A 65 10.84 5.51 -6.63
CA THR A 65 12.28 5.70 -6.50
C THR A 65 12.78 5.17 -5.16
N LEU A 66 12.07 5.47 -4.07
CA LEU A 66 12.39 4.98 -2.74
C LEU A 66 12.25 3.46 -2.63
N LEU A 67 11.16 2.89 -3.14
CA LEU A 67 10.95 1.44 -3.18
C LEU A 67 12.06 0.72 -3.96
N SER A 68 12.55 1.31 -5.05
CA SER A 68 13.69 0.78 -5.80
C SER A 68 14.97 0.74 -4.96
N ALA A 69 15.24 1.80 -4.20
CA ALA A 69 16.39 1.85 -3.30
C ALA A 69 16.26 0.83 -2.17
N LEU A 70 15.10 0.72 -1.54
CA LEU A 70 14.83 -0.26 -0.47
C LEU A 70 14.90 -1.71 -0.97
N ALA A 71 14.53 -1.96 -2.22
CA ALA A 71 14.60 -3.28 -2.83
C ALA A 71 16.02 -3.85 -2.87
N THR A 72 17.04 -2.98 -3.03
CA THR A 72 18.45 -3.40 -3.03
C THR A 72 19.04 -3.56 -1.63
N GLN A 73 18.39 -3.01 -0.61
CA GLN A 73 18.87 -3.02 0.78
C GLN A 73 18.15 -4.05 1.67
N THR A 74 17.08 -4.66 1.17
CA THR A 74 16.29 -5.67 1.86
C THR A 74 16.35 -7.01 1.11
N ARG A 75 16.03 -8.13 1.78
CA ARG A 75 16.21 -9.46 1.20
C ARG A 75 14.93 -10.28 1.05
N ARG A 76 13.99 -10.17 1.99
CA ARG A 76 12.79 -11.01 2.08
C ARG A 76 11.50 -10.24 2.09
N ILE A 77 11.52 -9.08 2.75
CA ILE A 77 10.32 -8.27 2.96
C ILE A 77 9.75 -7.79 1.62
N ARG A 78 8.44 -7.86 1.47
CA ARG A 78 7.75 -7.31 0.32
C ARG A 78 7.64 -5.79 0.43
N LEU A 79 7.56 -5.12 -0.70
CA LEU A 79 7.61 -3.67 -0.80
C LEU A 79 6.44 -3.17 -1.65
N GLY A 80 5.79 -2.09 -1.26
CA GLY A 80 4.71 -1.55 -2.07
C GLY A 80 4.25 -0.15 -1.67
N PRO A 81 3.64 0.59 -2.61
CA PRO A 81 2.98 1.84 -2.29
C PRO A 81 1.66 1.59 -1.54
N ARG A 82 1.32 2.49 -0.62
CA ARG A 82 0.03 2.47 0.07
C ARG A 82 -0.66 3.83 -0.04
N VAL A 83 -1.27 4.12 -1.17
CA VAL A 83 -1.31 3.42 -2.46
C VAL A 83 -0.90 4.38 -3.56
N SER A 84 -0.46 3.89 -4.72
CA SER A 84 -0.27 4.77 -5.88
C SER A 84 -1.61 5.29 -6.36
N PRO A 85 -1.82 6.61 -6.41
CA PRO A 85 -3.00 7.23 -6.99
C PRO A 85 -2.93 7.11 -8.52
N ILE A 86 -3.51 6.07 -9.08
CA ILE A 86 -3.39 5.73 -10.50
C ILE A 86 -3.66 6.91 -11.45
N PRO A 87 -4.67 7.79 -11.19
CA PRO A 87 -4.90 8.96 -12.07
C PRO A 87 -3.72 9.95 -12.18
N PHE A 88 -2.72 9.85 -11.31
CA PHE A 88 -1.48 10.66 -11.36
C PHE A 88 -0.45 10.11 -12.34
N TYR A 89 -0.69 8.93 -12.91
CA TYR A 89 0.25 8.22 -13.75
C TYR A 89 -0.29 7.98 -15.16
N GLU A 90 0.61 8.01 -16.13
CA GLU A 90 0.37 7.44 -17.43
C GLU A 90 0.49 5.91 -17.31
N PRO A 91 -0.55 5.10 -17.68
CA PRO A 91 -0.61 3.68 -17.37
C PRO A 91 0.57 2.85 -17.85
N ALA A 92 1.01 3.08 -19.11
CA ALA A 92 2.14 2.34 -19.67
C ALA A 92 3.47 2.68 -18.98
N ARG A 93 3.63 3.94 -18.54
CA ARG A 93 4.80 4.36 -17.77
C ARG A 93 4.81 3.70 -16.40
N LEU A 94 3.68 3.70 -15.69
CA LEU A 94 3.56 3.03 -14.39
C LEU A 94 3.79 1.53 -14.51
N ALA A 95 3.23 0.88 -15.54
CA ALA A 95 3.49 -0.53 -15.80
C ALA A 95 4.99 -0.83 -15.92
N LYS A 96 5.75 0.06 -16.61
CA LYS A 96 7.20 -0.08 -16.77
C LYS A 96 7.94 0.10 -15.43
N ILE A 97 7.58 1.11 -14.65
CA ILE A 97 8.16 1.35 -13.32
C ILE A 97 7.98 0.12 -12.43
N VAL A 98 6.74 -0.36 -12.29
CA VAL A 98 6.42 -1.51 -11.43
C VAL A 98 7.17 -2.77 -11.88
N ALA A 99 7.18 -3.08 -13.18
CA ALA A 99 7.90 -4.23 -13.72
C ALA A 99 9.41 -4.15 -13.45
N THR A 100 9.99 -2.95 -13.56
CA THR A 100 11.41 -2.73 -13.28
C THR A 100 11.72 -2.97 -11.80
N VAL A 101 10.92 -2.40 -10.89
CA VAL A 101 11.14 -2.58 -9.44
C VAL A 101 10.85 -4.03 -9.02
N ASP A 102 9.90 -4.70 -9.68
CA ASP A 102 9.66 -6.13 -9.45
C ASP A 102 10.89 -6.98 -9.78
N ILE A 103 11.55 -6.70 -10.89
CA ILE A 103 12.81 -7.36 -11.29
C ILE A 103 13.93 -7.04 -10.27
N VAL A 104 14.15 -5.77 -9.96
CA VAL A 104 15.19 -5.31 -9.03
C VAL A 104 15.00 -5.92 -7.64
N SER A 105 13.76 -6.06 -7.19
CA SER A 105 13.44 -6.67 -5.89
C SER A 105 13.49 -8.20 -5.88
N GLY A 106 13.65 -8.87 -7.02
CA GLY A 106 13.54 -10.33 -7.10
C GLY A 106 12.10 -10.83 -6.87
N GLY A 107 11.07 -10.08 -7.34
CA GLY A 107 9.66 -10.49 -7.24
C GLY A 107 9.00 -10.19 -5.89
N ARG A 108 9.46 -9.15 -5.19
CA ARG A 108 8.91 -8.78 -3.87
C ARG A 108 7.95 -7.60 -3.89
N ILE A 109 7.54 -7.12 -5.06
CA ILE A 109 6.60 -5.99 -5.13
C ILE A 109 5.18 -6.43 -4.83
N ASN A 110 4.49 -5.64 -4.03
CA ASN A 110 3.05 -5.53 -3.92
C ASN A 110 2.62 -4.24 -4.64
N PHE A 111 1.68 -4.33 -5.56
CA PHE A 111 1.20 -3.17 -6.30
C PHE A 111 -0.05 -2.59 -5.64
N GLY A 112 0.14 -1.62 -4.75
CA GLY A 112 -0.96 -0.89 -4.13
C GLY A 112 -1.53 0.18 -5.07
N VAL A 113 -2.84 0.13 -5.33
CA VAL A 113 -3.54 1.01 -6.28
C VAL A 113 -4.71 1.74 -5.63
N GLY A 114 -4.93 3.00 -6.01
CA GLY A 114 -6.02 3.81 -5.53
C GLY A 114 -6.50 4.85 -6.54
N ALA A 115 -7.69 5.39 -6.31
CA ALA A 115 -8.29 6.42 -7.18
C ALA A 115 -7.85 7.86 -6.84
N GLY A 116 -7.02 8.03 -5.81
CA GLY A 116 -6.66 9.34 -5.26
C GLY A 116 -7.74 9.93 -4.35
N TRP A 117 -7.33 10.70 -3.35
CA TRP A 117 -8.25 11.33 -2.39
C TRP A 117 -7.96 12.81 -2.16
N PHE A 118 -6.72 13.26 -2.35
CA PHE A 118 -6.30 14.61 -2.03
C PHE A 118 -6.39 15.51 -3.26
N LYS A 119 -7.44 16.33 -3.31
CA LYS A 119 -7.77 17.18 -4.43
C LYS A 119 -6.71 18.26 -4.70
N ASP A 120 -6.23 18.90 -3.63
CA ASP A 120 -5.32 20.04 -3.76
C ASP A 120 -3.97 19.62 -4.32
N GLU A 121 -3.49 18.43 -3.94
CA GLU A 121 -2.31 17.82 -4.54
C GLU A 121 -2.48 17.65 -6.05
N ALA A 122 -3.60 17.05 -6.47
CA ALA A 122 -3.88 16.81 -7.87
C ALA A 122 -3.89 18.10 -8.69
N ILE A 123 -4.61 19.12 -8.22
CA ILE A 123 -4.71 20.42 -8.89
C ILE A 123 -3.36 21.12 -8.96
N SER A 124 -2.59 21.12 -7.86
CA SER A 124 -1.28 21.78 -7.79
C SER A 124 -0.27 21.22 -8.80
N TYR A 125 -0.37 19.94 -9.13
CA TYR A 125 0.52 19.28 -10.10
C TYR A 125 -0.12 19.05 -11.46
N GLY A 126 -1.23 19.73 -11.76
CA GLY A 126 -1.88 19.67 -13.07
C GLY A 126 -2.56 18.34 -13.39
N VAL A 127 -2.80 17.51 -12.38
CA VAL A 127 -3.51 16.24 -12.54
C VAL A 127 -5.02 16.52 -12.62
N TYR A 128 -5.66 15.97 -13.63
CA TYR A 128 -7.10 16.11 -13.79
C TYR A 128 -7.87 15.52 -12.60
N TRP A 129 -8.74 16.32 -12.00
CA TRP A 129 -9.57 15.94 -10.86
C TRP A 129 -11.04 15.85 -11.22
N GLY A 130 -11.50 14.67 -11.59
CA GLY A 130 -12.92 14.40 -11.83
C GLY A 130 -13.69 14.01 -10.56
N SER A 131 -14.96 13.61 -10.73
CA SER A 131 -15.74 13.02 -9.65
C SER A 131 -15.08 11.74 -9.10
N HIS A 132 -15.43 11.36 -7.86
CA HIS A 132 -14.92 10.12 -7.26
C HIS A 132 -15.19 8.90 -8.16
N LYS A 133 -16.39 8.81 -8.71
CA LYS A 133 -16.79 7.74 -9.65
C LYS A 133 -15.91 7.74 -10.91
N GLU A 134 -15.64 8.91 -11.46
CA GLU A 134 -14.77 9.03 -12.64
C GLU A 134 -13.33 8.61 -12.33
N ARG A 135 -12.77 9.02 -11.19
CA ARG A 135 -11.42 8.61 -10.79
C ARG A 135 -11.31 7.09 -10.61
N ILE A 136 -12.36 6.43 -10.09
CA ILE A 136 -12.41 4.97 -10.03
C ILE A 136 -12.41 4.37 -11.45
N PHE A 137 -13.22 4.88 -12.37
CA PHE A 137 -13.22 4.39 -13.75
C PHE A 137 -11.87 4.58 -14.46
N ARG A 138 -11.22 5.73 -14.27
CA ARG A 138 -9.86 5.97 -14.78
C ARG A 138 -8.86 4.96 -14.19
N MET A 139 -8.92 4.72 -12.89
CA MET A 139 -8.08 3.73 -12.22
C MET A 139 -8.28 2.32 -12.80
N LEU A 140 -9.53 1.90 -12.98
CA LEU A 140 -9.83 0.56 -13.50
C LEU A 140 -9.39 0.40 -14.95
N GLU A 141 -9.64 1.40 -15.80
CA GLU A 141 -9.20 1.39 -17.20
C GLU A 141 -7.67 1.38 -17.32
N ALA A 142 -6.97 2.17 -16.51
CA ALA A 142 -5.51 2.15 -16.44
C ALA A 142 -4.97 0.79 -15.96
N LEU A 143 -5.63 0.19 -14.97
CA LEU A 143 -5.25 -1.14 -14.47
C LEU A 143 -5.41 -2.22 -15.54
N GLU A 144 -6.47 -2.17 -16.35
CA GLU A 144 -6.65 -3.10 -17.48
C GLU A 144 -5.51 -2.98 -18.49
N ILE A 145 -5.07 -1.76 -18.82
CA ILE A 145 -3.91 -1.54 -19.68
C ILE A 145 -2.64 -2.11 -19.07
N ILE A 146 -2.39 -1.85 -17.79
CA ILE A 146 -1.23 -2.34 -17.04
C ILE A 146 -1.20 -3.87 -17.08
N LEU A 147 -2.31 -4.52 -16.78
CA LEU A 147 -2.42 -5.98 -16.80
C LEU A 147 -2.18 -6.57 -18.19
N LYS A 148 -2.75 -5.97 -19.24
CA LYS A 148 -2.49 -6.38 -20.62
C LYS A 148 -1.01 -6.28 -20.96
N LEU A 149 -0.37 -5.17 -20.64
CA LEU A 149 1.07 -4.96 -20.87
C LEU A 149 1.94 -5.98 -20.11
N TRP A 150 1.53 -6.43 -18.94
CA TRP A 150 2.28 -7.42 -18.17
C TRP A 150 2.08 -8.86 -18.63
N ILE A 151 0.88 -9.21 -19.08
CA ILE A 151 0.46 -10.60 -19.32
C ILE A 151 0.54 -10.97 -20.81
N GLU A 152 0.12 -10.09 -21.73
CA GLU A 152 0.07 -10.41 -23.13
C GLU A 152 1.46 -10.48 -23.75
N GLU A 153 1.75 -11.57 -24.47
CA GLU A 153 3.05 -11.77 -25.13
C GLU A 153 3.22 -10.91 -26.38
N ASN A 154 2.12 -10.56 -27.02
CA ASN A 154 2.10 -9.74 -28.23
C ASN A 154 2.08 -8.25 -27.90
N ARG A 155 2.16 -7.42 -28.95
CA ARG A 155 1.98 -5.97 -28.86
C ARG A 155 0.55 -5.64 -28.44
N VAL A 156 0.39 -4.68 -27.52
CA VAL A 156 -0.89 -4.33 -26.93
C VAL A 156 -1.50 -3.14 -27.66
N THR A 157 -2.75 -3.29 -28.06
CA THR A 157 -3.60 -2.16 -28.48
C THR A 157 -4.81 -2.08 -27.54
N TYR A 158 -5.03 -0.91 -26.97
CA TYR A 158 -6.16 -0.59 -26.10
C TYR A 158 -6.77 0.76 -26.48
N ARG A 159 -8.09 0.84 -26.64
CA ARG A 159 -8.84 2.05 -26.99
C ARG A 159 -9.95 2.23 -25.98
N GLY A 160 -9.62 2.90 -24.87
CA GLY A 160 -10.55 3.18 -23.80
C GLY A 160 -11.20 4.55 -23.91
N ARG A 161 -11.94 4.88 -22.88
CA ARG A 161 -12.56 6.21 -22.73
C ARG A 161 -11.55 7.26 -22.29
N TYR A 162 -10.59 6.87 -21.43
CA TYR A 162 -9.66 7.77 -20.77
C TYR A 162 -8.22 7.61 -21.29
N TYR A 163 -7.86 6.42 -21.71
CA TYR A 163 -6.50 6.09 -22.13
C TYR A 163 -6.47 5.37 -23.47
N ARG A 164 -5.34 5.49 -24.14
CA ARG A 164 -5.12 4.84 -25.44
C ARG A 164 -3.70 4.33 -25.54
N VAL A 165 -3.54 3.07 -25.91
CA VAL A 165 -2.28 2.43 -26.26
C VAL A 165 -2.41 1.80 -27.63
N ILE A 166 -1.42 1.94 -28.51
CA ILE A 166 -1.50 1.45 -29.88
C ILE A 166 -0.24 0.68 -30.23
N ASP A 167 -0.42 -0.59 -30.55
CA ASP A 167 0.64 -1.47 -31.05
C ASP A 167 1.92 -1.42 -30.19
N ALA A 168 1.76 -1.36 -28.86
CA ALA A 168 2.85 -1.14 -27.92
C ALA A 168 3.54 -2.46 -27.55
N PRO A 169 4.85 -2.60 -27.79
CA PRO A 169 5.64 -3.68 -27.22
C PRO A 169 5.90 -3.39 -25.75
N PHE A 170 5.92 -4.43 -24.92
CA PHE A 170 6.24 -4.27 -23.51
C PHE A 170 7.17 -5.37 -22.99
N TRP A 171 8.43 -5.03 -22.78
CA TRP A 171 9.48 -5.86 -22.21
C TRP A 171 10.42 -5.00 -21.36
N PRO A 172 11.05 -5.54 -20.28
CA PRO A 172 10.76 -6.86 -19.72
C PRO A 172 9.41 -6.91 -19.01
N LYS A 173 8.86 -8.12 -18.85
CA LYS A 173 7.68 -8.39 -18.02
C LYS A 173 8.09 -8.44 -16.54
N PRO A 174 7.16 -8.25 -15.58
CA PRO A 174 7.40 -8.59 -14.18
C PRO A 174 7.81 -10.05 -14.04
N ILE A 175 8.66 -10.36 -13.06
CA ILE A 175 9.03 -11.76 -12.78
C ILE A 175 7.96 -12.50 -12.00
N GLN A 176 7.16 -11.81 -11.20
CA GLN A 176 6.01 -12.43 -10.54
C GLN A 176 4.93 -12.81 -11.57
N LYS A 177 4.38 -14.02 -11.44
CA LYS A 177 3.36 -14.56 -12.37
C LYS A 177 2.03 -14.77 -11.65
N PRO A 178 0.90 -14.44 -12.27
CA PRO A 178 0.78 -13.80 -13.59
C PRO A 178 1.22 -12.33 -13.59
N HIS A 179 1.30 -11.67 -12.45
CA HIS A 179 1.73 -10.30 -12.21
C HIS A 179 1.98 -10.07 -10.71
N PRO A 180 2.62 -8.94 -10.30
CA PRO A 180 2.70 -8.56 -8.89
C PRO A 180 1.32 -8.53 -8.21
N PRO A 181 1.18 -8.97 -6.95
CA PRO A 181 -0.08 -8.93 -6.23
C PRO A 181 -0.62 -7.50 -6.14
N ILE A 182 -1.90 -7.32 -6.50
CA ILE A 182 -2.55 -6.01 -6.53
C ILE A 182 -3.33 -5.82 -5.23
N TRP A 183 -3.11 -4.68 -4.58
CA TRP A 183 -3.80 -4.28 -3.37
C TRP A 183 -4.57 -3.00 -3.61
N PHE A 184 -5.86 -2.99 -3.28
CA PHE A 184 -6.72 -1.83 -3.51
C PHE A 184 -6.86 -0.98 -2.25
N GLY A 185 -6.63 0.32 -2.37
CA GLY A 185 -6.88 1.29 -1.30
C GLY A 185 -8.32 1.76 -1.28
N GLY A 186 -8.96 1.64 -0.11
CA GLY A 186 -10.34 2.07 0.10
C GLY A 186 -11.31 0.93 0.38
N SER A 187 -12.60 1.31 0.55
CA SER A 187 -13.65 0.40 1.01
C SER A 187 -15.02 0.62 0.36
N SER A 188 -15.09 1.46 -0.71
CA SER A 188 -16.35 1.60 -1.45
C SER A 188 -16.69 0.32 -2.21
N ASP A 189 -17.97 0.15 -2.54
CA ASP A 189 -18.47 -1.03 -3.25
C ASP A 189 -17.68 -1.32 -4.53
N ALA A 190 -17.46 -0.28 -5.34
CA ALA A 190 -16.69 -0.42 -6.57
C ALA A 190 -15.23 -0.84 -6.33
N ILE A 191 -14.63 -0.44 -5.21
CA ILE A 191 -13.27 -0.88 -4.82
C ILE A 191 -13.29 -2.33 -4.35
N ILE A 192 -14.30 -2.73 -3.56
CA ILE A 192 -14.44 -4.12 -3.10
C ILE A 192 -14.66 -5.06 -4.30
N GLU A 193 -15.52 -4.68 -5.24
CA GLU A 193 -15.74 -5.43 -6.48
C GLU A 193 -14.48 -5.55 -7.34
N ALA A 194 -13.74 -4.44 -7.50
CA ALA A 194 -12.47 -4.43 -8.22
C ALA A 194 -11.42 -5.32 -7.53
N ALA A 195 -11.32 -5.26 -6.21
CA ALA A 195 -10.43 -6.10 -5.42
C ALA A 195 -10.81 -7.59 -5.52
N ALA A 196 -12.10 -7.91 -5.52
CA ALA A 196 -12.60 -9.27 -5.72
C ALA A 196 -12.29 -9.84 -7.12
N LYS A 197 -12.20 -8.95 -8.13
CA LYS A 197 -11.92 -9.34 -9.53
C LYS A 197 -10.43 -9.44 -9.83
N TYR A 198 -9.63 -8.51 -9.36
CA TYR A 198 -8.23 -8.34 -9.78
C TYR A 198 -7.24 -8.42 -8.62
N GLY A 199 -7.71 -8.33 -7.37
CA GLY A 199 -6.88 -8.03 -6.23
C GLY A 199 -6.45 -9.23 -5.41
N LYS A 200 -5.39 -9.01 -4.65
CA LYS A 200 -4.96 -9.84 -3.52
C LYS A 200 -5.68 -9.44 -2.23
N GLY A 201 -5.97 -8.13 -2.07
CA GLY A 201 -6.57 -7.63 -0.84
C GLY A 201 -6.92 -6.14 -0.87
N LEU A 202 -7.49 -5.70 0.25
CA LEU A 202 -7.85 -4.32 0.55
C LEU A 202 -6.88 -3.73 1.58
N LEU A 203 -6.34 -2.55 1.26
CA LEU A 203 -5.60 -1.69 2.18
C LEU A 203 -6.59 -0.67 2.75
N LEU A 204 -7.00 -0.86 4.00
CA LEU A 204 -8.03 -0.04 4.61
C LEU A 204 -7.43 1.22 5.25
N THR A 205 -8.26 2.26 5.37
CA THR A 205 -7.88 3.52 6.03
C THR A 205 -7.33 3.28 7.42
N SER A 206 -6.30 4.03 7.81
CA SER A 206 -5.70 3.93 9.14
C SER A 206 -6.73 4.22 10.22
N ASN A 207 -6.68 3.42 11.29
CA ASN A 207 -7.54 3.55 12.47
C ASN A 207 -9.04 3.40 12.20
N LEU A 208 -9.40 2.66 11.17
CA LEU A 208 -10.81 2.33 10.90
C LEU A 208 -11.43 1.68 12.17
N PRO A 209 -12.57 2.18 12.69
CA PRO A 209 -13.25 1.56 13.83
C PRO A 209 -13.63 0.10 13.56
N LEU A 210 -13.61 -0.74 14.60
CA LEU A 210 -13.91 -2.18 14.47
C LEU A 210 -15.28 -2.43 13.81
N LYS A 211 -16.30 -1.70 14.26
CA LYS A 211 -17.67 -1.80 13.69
C LYS A 211 -17.70 -1.53 12.19
N ASP A 212 -16.96 -0.53 11.73
CA ASP A 212 -16.89 -0.19 10.29
C ASP A 212 -16.08 -1.25 9.53
N PHE A 213 -15.02 -1.78 10.16
CA PHE A 213 -14.26 -2.90 9.62
C PHE A 213 -15.14 -4.15 9.43
N GLU A 214 -15.96 -4.51 10.41
CA GLU A 214 -16.89 -5.66 10.34
C GLU A 214 -17.86 -5.54 9.16
N ILE A 215 -18.39 -4.34 8.92
CA ILE A 215 -19.28 -4.06 7.77
C ILE A 215 -18.54 -4.30 6.46
N ILE A 216 -17.32 -3.77 6.33
CA ILE A 216 -16.49 -3.93 5.13
C ILE A 216 -16.10 -5.39 4.95
N ALA A 217 -15.71 -6.09 6.01
CA ALA A 217 -15.33 -7.49 5.99
C ALA A 217 -16.49 -8.37 5.52
N SER A 218 -17.67 -8.19 6.10
CA SER A 218 -18.89 -8.91 5.69
C SER A 218 -19.18 -8.73 4.20
N LYS A 219 -19.14 -7.48 3.72
CA LYS A 219 -19.38 -7.16 2.32
C LYS A 219 -18.32 -7.74 1.39
N ALA A 220 -17.05 -7.66 1.77
CA ALA A 220 -15.95 -8.24 1.00
C ALA A 220 -16.09 -9.76 0.89
N PHE A 221 -16.39 -10.45 2.00
CA PHE A 221 -16.60 -11.90 2.00
C PHE A 221 -17.81 -12.33 1.19
N GLU A 222 -18.90 -11.57 1.22
CA GLU A 222 -20.06 -11.81 0.37
C GLU A 222 -19.71 -11.64 -1.12
N THR A 223 -18.98 -10.60 -1.48
CA THR A 223 -18.59 -10.31 -2.86
C THR A 223 -17.69 -11.40 -3.47
N ILE A 224 -16.79 -11.98 -2.67
CA ILE A 224 -15.88 -13.05 -3.13
C ILE A 224 -16.45 -14.46 -2.99
N LYS A 225 -17.68 -14.63 -2.51
CA LYS A 225 -18.28 -15.93 -2.24
C LYS A 225 -18.09 -16.91 -3.42
N GLY A 226 -17.33 -17.98 -3.19
CA GLY A 226 -16.97 -18.95 -4.21
C GLY A 226 -15.89 -18.54 -5.22
N LYS A 227 -15.27 -17.34 -5.09
CA LYS A 227 -14.30 -16.82 -6.05
C LYS A 227 -12.84 -16.78 -5.53
N GLY A 228 -12.57 -17.33 -4.36
CA GLY A 228 -11.21 -17.32 -3.76
C GLY A 228 -11.12 -16.58 -2.43
N LYS A 229 -9.95 -16.01 -2.14
CA LYS A 229 -9.65 -15.30 -0.88
C LYS A 229 -9.23 -13.87 -1.16
N LEU A 230 -9.81 -12.92 -0.44
CA LEU A 230 -9.42 -11.52 -0.40
C LEU A 230 -8.85 -11.19 0.99
N SER A 231 -7.62 -10.70 1.04
CA SER A 231 -6.99 -10.28 2.28
C SER A 231 -7.50 -8.92 2.72
N LEU A 232 -7.77 -8.77 4.02
CA LEU A 232 -8.19 -7.50 4.61
C LEU A 232 -7.09 -6.96 5.52
N ALA A 233 -6.56 -5.79 5.17
CA ALA A 233 -5.43 -5.16 5.84
C ALA A 233 -5.82 -3.85 6.55
N PRO A 234 -6.42 -3.89 7.75
CA PRO A 234 -6.53 -2.73 8.61
C PRO A 234 -5.15 -2.26 9.06
N SER A 235 -5.05 -0.96 9.36
CA SER A 235 -3.81 -0.38 9.87
C SER A 235 -4.05 0.48 11.10
N PHE A 236 -3.07 0.50 11.99
CA PHE A 236 -3.15 1.18 13.28
C PHE A 236 -1.94 2.07 13.50
N THR A 237 -2.17 3.37 13.76
CA THR A 237 -1.10 4.29 14.10
C THR A 237 -0.51 3.93 15.46
N TYR A 238 0.81 3.91 15.53
CA TYR A 238 1.56 3.73 16.76
C TYR A 238 2.16 5.08 17.19
N PRO A 239 2.08 5.50 18.46
CA PRO A 239 1.40 4.78 19.57
C PRO A 239 -0.10 5.09 19.70
N ASP A 240 -0.63 6.08 18.96
CA ASP A 240 -1.92 6.74 19.20
C ASP A 240 -3.09 5.74 19.35
N VAL A 241 -3.22 4.80 18.42
CA VAL A 241 -4.36 3.86 18.40
C VAL A 241 -3.94 2.44 18.76
N LEU A 242 -2.79 1.98 18.31
CA LEU A 242 -2.28 0.67 18.66
C LEU A 242 -1.89 0.59 20.15
N GLY A 243 -1.47 1.72 20.73
CA GLY A 243 -0.99 1.81 22.11
C GLY A 243 0.48 1.43 22.26
N GLU A 244 1.02 1.59 23.47
CA GLU A 244 2.44 1.39 23.76
C GLU A 244 2.75 0.05 24.46
N THR A 245 1.76 -0.72 24.82
CA THR A 245 1.97 -1.96 25.60
C THR A 245 1.60 -3.21 24.81
N PRO A 246 2.32 -4.32 25.01
CA PRO A 246 2.02 -5.61 24.38
C PRO A 246 0.58 -6.10 24.60
N SER A 247 0.03 -5.87 25.79
CA SER A 247 -1.34 -6.27 26.09
C SER A 247 -2.37 -5.52 25.22
N ARG A 248 -2.15 -4.22 24.99
CA ARG A 248 -3.02 -3.44 24.09
C ARG A 248 -2.87 -3.89 22.64
N TRP A 249 -1.64 -4.21 22.20
CA TRP A 249 -1.43 -4.73 20.83
C TRP A 249 -2.19 -6.03 20.62
N LEU A 250 -2.06 -6.96 21.54
CA LEU A 250 -2.73 -8.27 21.46
C LEU A 250 -4.25 -8.15 21.48
N SER A 251 -4.80 -7.31 22.36
CA SER A 251 -6.24 -7.06 22.40
C SER A 251 -6.73 -6.42 21.11
N LYS A 252 -6.15 -5.28 20.72
CA LYS A 252 -6.57 -4.53 19.54
C LYS A 252 -6.49 -5.36 18.25
N ILE A 253 -5.37 -6.06 18.05
CA ILE A 253 -5.16 -6.90 16.86
C ILE A 253 -6.09 -8.12 16.90
N GLY A 254 -6.31 -8.71 18.08
CA GLY A 254 -7.21 -9.84 18.27
C GLY A 254 -8.61 -9.56 17.79
N ASP A 255 -9.19 -8.44 18.19
CA ASP A 255 -10.55 -8.04 17.80
C ASP A 255 -10.71 -7.99 16.26
N TYR A 256 -9.73 -7.43 15.55
CA TYR A 256 -9.79 -7.34 14.06
C TYR A 256 -9.51 -8.68 13.37
N ILE A 257 -8.66 -9.53 13.95
CA ILE A 257 -8.43 -10.89 13.45
C ILE A 257 -9.70 -11.75 13.59
N GLU A 258 -10.38 -11.65 14.73
CA GLU A 258 -11.65 -12.33 14.95
C GLU A 258 -12.74 -11.85 13.97
N ALA A 259 -12.73 -10.57 13.65
CA ALA A 259 -13.60 -9.97 12.63
C ALA A 259 -13.18 -10.28 11.17
N GLY A 260 -12.09 -11.04 10.95
CA GLY A 260 -11.68 -11.53 9.64
C GLY A 260 -10.46 -10.87 9.00
N ALA A 261 -9.71 -10.02 9.71
CA ALA A 261 -8.43 -9.53 9.23
C ALA A 261 -7.40 -10.67 9.17
N ASP A 262 -6.68 -10.79 8.07
CA ASP A 262 -5.56 -11.72 7.90
C ASP A 262 -4.23 -11.01 7.63
N TYR A 263 -4.28 -9.69 7.66
CA TYR A 263 -3.15 -8.81 7.47
C TYR A 263 -3.27 -7.60 8.41
N ILE A 264 -2.22 -7.26 9.14
CA ILE A 264 -2.23 -6.10 10.05
C ILE A 264 -1.07 -5.17 9.66
N ILE A 265 -1.33 -3.87 9.55
CA ILE A 265 -0.31 -2.87 9.24
C ILE A 265 -0.07 -1.97 10.44
N ILE A 266 1.17 -1.92 10.92
CA ILE A 266 1.62 -0.94 11.91
C ILE A 266 1.95 0.34 11.16
N ASP A 267 1.32 1.44 11.54
CA ASP A 267 1.41 2.70 10.81
C ASP A 267 2.19 3.76 11.61
N PHE A 268 3.39 4.06 11.15
CA PHE A 268 4.21 5.18 11.64
C PHE A 268 4.05 6.43 10.78
N SER A 269 3.41 6.31 9.59
CA SER A 269 3.36 7.40 8.61
C SER A 269 2.60 8.64 9.07
N MET A 270 1.70 8.46 10.05
CA MET A 270 0.82 9.51 10.59
C MET A 270 1.24 9.96 12.00
N THR A 271 2.46 9.67 12.42
CA THR A 271 2.93 9.91 13.79
C THR A 271 4.32 10.54 13.80
N ASN A 272 4.70 11.17 14.92
CA ASN A 272 6.04 11.74 15.14
C ASN A 272 6.93 10.76 15.93
N VAL A 273 6.93 9.49 15.56
CA VAL A 273 7.77 8.46 16.20
C VAL A 273 9.13 8.44 15.52
N PRO A 274 10.26 8.69 16.21
CA PRO A 274 11.57 8.66 15.58
C PRO A 274 11.98 7.23 15.18
N PRO A 275 12.90 7.08 14.20
CA PRO A 275 13.27 5.78 13.63
C PRO A 275 13.75 4.73 14.64
N ASP A 276 14.57 5.14 15.62
CA ASP A 276 15.08 4.27 16.68
C ASP A 276 13.97 3.75 17.62
N ARG A 277 12.99 4.58 17.93
CA ARG A 277 11.81 4.20 18.69
C ARG A 277 10.94 3.22 17.87
N ALA A 278 10.76 3.49 16.57
CA ALA A 278 10.05 2.58 15.68
C ALA A 278 10.72 1.19 15.63
N VAL A 279 12.06 1.15 15.45
CA VAL A 279 12.83 -0.10 15.47
C VAL A 279 12.68 -0.85 16.80
N SER A 280 12.75 -0.13 17.93
CA SER A 280 12.60 -0.73 19.25
C SER A 280 11.21 -1.35 19.44
N MET A 281 10.16 -0.63 19.02
CA MET A 281 8.79 -1.13 19.03
C MET A 281 8.63 -2.39 18.15
N LEU A 282 9.15 -2.38 16.92
CA LEU A 282 9.07 -3.54 16.02
C LEU A 282 9.75 -4.78 16.60
N LYS A 283 10.88 -4.61 17.31
CA LYS A 283 11.57 -5.70 18.03
C LYS A 283 10.69 -6.28 19.13
N GLU A 284 10.04 -5.45 19.94
CA GLU A 284 9.15 -5.90 21.01
C GLU A 284 7.88 -6.54 20.43
N PHE A 285 7.32 -5.94 19.39
CA PHE A 285 6.13 -6.44 18.70
C PHE A 285 6.37 -7.84 18.11
N SER A 286 7.49 -8.05 17.41
CA SER A 286 7.80 -9.36 16.82
C SER A 286 7.94 -10.45 17.86
N LYS A 287 8.53 -10.16 19.02
CA LYS A 287 8.68 -11.11 20.14
C LYS A 287 7.36 -11.46 20.82
N THR A 288 6.41 -10.52 20.84
CA THR A 288 5.16 -10.65 21.61
C THR A 288 4.00 -11.13 20.74
N VAL A 289 3.86 -10.57 19.55
CA VAL A 289 2.67 -10.77 18.69
C VAL A 289 2.85 -11.94 17.73
N PHE A 290 4.03 -12.09 17.11
CA PHE A 290 4.25 -13.16 16.14
C PHE A 290 4.01 -14.57 16.70
N PRO A 291 4.49 -14.93 17.90
CA PRO A 291 4.26 -16.29 18.44
C PRO A 291 2.78 -16.64 18.62
N LYS A 292 1.91 -15.64 18.81
CA LYS A 292 0.47 -15.84 18.98
C LYS A 292 -0.28 -16.04 17.65
N TYR A 293 0.17 -15.39 16.58
CA TYR A 293 -0.58 -15.31 15.32
C TYR A 293 0.13 -15.91 14.11
N ARG A 294 1.37 -16.36 14.27
CA ARG A 294 2.13 -17.12 13.27
C ARG A 294 2.42 -18.53 13.78
N LYS A 295 2.18 -19.50 12.92
CA LYS A 295 2.53 -20.90 13.16
C LYS A 295 3.75 -21.28 12.35
#